data_75184b96583ab812a64e19d6848bbc46
#
_entry.id   75184b96583ab812a64e19d6848bbc46
#
_cell.length_a   1.000
_cell.length_b   1.000
_cell.length_c   1.000
_cell.angle_alpha   90.00
_cell.angle_beta   90.00
_cell.angle_gamma   90.00
#
_symmetry.space_group_name_H-M   'P 1'
#
loop_
_entity.id
_entity.type
_entity.pdbx_description
1 polymer ?
#
loop_
_entity_poly.entity_id
_entity_poly.type
_entity_poly.pdbx_seq_one_letter_code
_entity_poly.pdbx_strand_id
1 'polypeptide(L)'
;MKEWITGRNPVYETLRAKRRHFFTLLVQQDLRIEGRLKESVELARQYKLPVRMANKQQLGQIDRHNQGVALETNEYPYVTLEDMISFSQEQDEAPFFLLLDLIQDPQNLGSLLRTAELMHVHGVIIPSSQAAQVTPAVVSASSGASEHLMIAQ
;
A
#
# COMPACT_ATOMS: atom_id res chain seq x y z
N MET A 1 1.29 14.71 3.70
CA MET A 1 -0.16 14.81 3.32
C MET A 1 -0.87 13.54 3.79
N LYS A 2 -2.21 13.53 3.93
CA LYS A 2 -2.98 12.33 4.27
C LYS A 2 -3.63 11.78 3.01
N GLU A 3 -3.75 10.45 2.92
CA GLU A 3 -4.41 9.78 1.81
C GLU A 3 -5.25 8.60 2.30
N TRP A 4 -6.15 8.10 1.46
CA TRP A 4 -7.03 6.98 1.76
C TRP A 4 -6.67 5.77 0.90
N ILE A 5 -6.30 4.68 1.56
CA ILE A 5 -6.18 3.37 0.93
C ILE A 5 -7.52 2.64 1.04
N THR A 6 -8.03 2.13 -0.06
CA THR A 6 -9.34 1.46 -0.15
C THR A 6 -9.22 0.07 -0.73
N GLY A 7 -10.23 -0.76 -0.46
CA GLY A 7 -10.26 -2.17 -0.89
C GLY A 7 -9.69 -3.11 0.16
N ARG A 8 -10.26 -4.31 0.25
CA ARG A 8 -9.97 -5.27 1.34
C ARG A 8 -8.51 -5.74 1.35
N ASN A 9 -7.95 -6.11 0.20
CA ASN A 9 -6.56 -6.53 0.11
C ASN A 9 -5.57 -5.38 0.28
N PRO A 10 -5.69 -4.24 -0.42
CA PRO A 10 -4.81 -3.09 -0.21
C PRO A 10 -4.75 -2.64 1.25
N VAL A 11 -5.91 -2.49 1.91
CA VAL A 11 -5.97 -2.09 3.34
C VAL A 11 -5.29 -3.11 4.24
N TYR A 12 -5.57 -4.39 4.03
CA TYR A 12 -4.95 -5.46 4.81
C TYR A 12 -3.42 -5.47 4.66
N GLU A 13 -2.92 -5.40 3.42
CA GLU A 13 -1.48 -5.43 3.15
C GLU A 13 -0.79 -4.16 3.65
N THR A 14 -1.43 -3.00 3.57
CA THR A 14 -0.90 -1.75 4.15
C THR A 14 -0.76 -1.86 5.67
N LEU A 15 -1.77 -2.38 6.36
CA LEU A 15 -1.70 -2.61 7.81
C LEU A 15 -0.64 -3.65 8.17
N ARG A 16 -0.52 -4.72 7.39
CA ARG A 16 0.45 -5.80 7.59
C ARG A 16 1.88 -5.34 7.39
N ALA A 17 2.15 -4.56 6.35
CA ALA A 17 3.48 -4.02 6.05
C ALA A 17 3.96 -3.04 7.12
N LYS A 18 3.05 -2.30 7.77
CA LYS A 18 3.31 -1.39 8.88
C LYS A 18 4.38 -0.34 8.58
N ARG A 19 4.48 0.09 7.32
CA ARG A 19 5.46 1.09 6.88
C ARG A 19 4.94 2.51 6.94
N ARG A 20 3.59 2.68 7.00
CA ARG A 20 2.93 3.98 7.05
C ARG A 20 2.47 4.33 8.46
N HIS A 21 2.24 5.60 8.69
CA HIS A 21 1.51 6.05 9.88
C HIS A 21 0.00 5.96 9.60
N PHE A 22 -0.74 5.30 10.49
CA PHE A 22 -2.19 5.09 10.37
C PHE A 22 -2.95 6.06 11.27
N PHE A 23 -4.05 6.64 10.77
CA PHE A 23 -4.88 7.59 11.51
C PHE A 23 -6.24 7.02 11.92
N THR A 24 -6.95 6.38 11.00
CA THR A 24 -8.25 5.76 11.27
C THR A 24 -8.58 4.69 10.23
N LEU A 25 -9.32 3.67 10.65
CA LEU A 25 -9.91 2.66 9.77
C LEU A 25 -11.43 2.89 9.73
N LEU A 26 -11.98 3.12 8.54
CA LEU A 26 -13.41 3.18 8.29
C LEU A 26 -13.90 1.82 7.80
N VAL A 27 -14.99 1.34 8.41
CA VAL A 27 -15.65 0.08 8.02
C VAL A 27 -17.13 0.37 7.75
N GLN A 28 -17.66 -0.16 6.65
CA GLN A 28 -19.05 0.04 6.28
C GLN A 28 -19.98 -0.57 7.32
N GLN A 29 -21.01 0.20 7.72
CA GLN A 29 -22.14 -0.28 8.53
C GLN A 29 -22.86 -1.40 7.78
N ASP A 30 -23.49 -2.31 8.50
CA ASP A 30 -24.33 -3.40 7.98
C ASP A 30 -23.59 -4.40 7.07
N LEU A 31 -22.24 -4.32 6.99
CA LEU A 31 -21.45 -5.28 6.27
C LEU A 31 -21.00 -6.42 7.20
N ARG A 32 -21.08 -7.65 6.69
CA ARG A 32 -20.54 -8.80 7.43
C ARG A 32 -19.01 -8.72 7.46
N ILE A 33 -18.47 -8.66 8.68
CA ILE A 33 -17.02 -8.56 8.90
C ILE A 33 -16.42 -9.97 8.84
N GLU A 34 -15.89 -10.35 7.68
CA GLU A 34 -15.28 -11.66 7.43
C GLU A 34 -14.06 -11.56 6.51
N GLY A 35 -13.25 -12.62 6.44
CA GLY A 35 -12.04 -12.70 5.59
C GLY A 35 -11.08 -11.54 5.85
N ARG A 36 -10.52 -10.96 4.79
CA ARG A 36 -9.55 -9.85 4.88
C ARG A 36 -10.05 -8.63 5.66
N LEU A 37 -11.37 -8.36 5.62
CA LEU A 37 -11.94 -7.26 6.40
C LEU A 37 -11.84 -7.54 7.91
N LYS A 38 -12.09 -8.77 8.34
CA LYS A 38 -11.93 -9.19 9.74
C LYS A 38 -10.47 -9.07 10.17
N GLU A 39 -9.55 -9.61 9.39
CA GLU A 39 -8.12 -9.53 9.66
C GLU A 39 -7.64 -8.07 9.76
N SER A 40 -8.12 -7.18 8.89
CA SER A 40 -7.81 -5.74 8.93
C SER A 40 -8.30 -5.07 10.22
N VAL A 41 -9.51 -5.40 10.67
CA VAL A 41 -10.07 -4.88 11.94
C VAL A 41 -9.28 -5.41 13.14
N GLU A 42 -8.85 -6.66 13.12
CA GLU A 42 -8.02 -7.25 14.17
C GLU A 42 -6.64 -6.57 14.26
N LEU A 43 -5.96 -6.35 13.12
CA LEU A 43 -4.70 -5.61 13.05
C LEU A 43 -4.87 -4.16 13.54
N ALA A 44 -5.92 -3.47 13.12
CA ALA A 44 -6.22 -2.12 13.57
C ALA A 44 -6.37 -2.05 15.10
N ARG A 45 -7.05 -3.03 15.71
CA ARG A 45 -7.21 -3.12 17.17
C ARG A 45 -5.86 -3.38 17.88
N GLN A 46 -5.03 -4.27 17.34
CA GLN A 46 -3.68 -4.54 17.87
C GLN A 46 -2.82 -3.27 17.87
N TYR A 47 -2.94 -2.44 16.85
CA TYR A 47 -2.22 -1.15 16.73
C TYR A 47 -2.90 -0.01 17.50
N LYS A 48 -4.02 -0.29 18.21
CA LYS A 48 -4.83 0.73 18.90
C LYS A 48 -5.30 1.84 17.94
N LEU A 49 -5.47 1.49 16.66
CA LEU A 49 -5.97 2.39 15.64
C LEU A 49 -7.47 2.59 15.82
N PRO A 50 -7.99 3.82 15.77
CA PRO A 50 -9.43 4.07 15.81
C PRO A 50 -10.16 3.38 14.65
N VAL A 51 -11.11 2.50 14.96
CA VAL A 51 -12.01 1.87 13.98
C VAL A 51 -13.37 2.54 14.09
N ARG A 52 -13.84 3.14 12.99
CA ARG A 52 -15.10 3.86 12.92
C ARG A 52 -16.05 3.24 11.91
N MET A 53 -17.32 3.19 12.25
CA MET A 53 -18.35 2.76 11.29
C MET A 53 -18.73 3.92 10.39
N ALA A 54 -18.82 3.66 9.09
CA ALA A 54 -19.21 4.64 8.07
C ALA A 54 -20.35 4.09 7.22
N ASN A 55 -21.23 4.95 6.73
CA ASN A 55 -22.26 4.52 5.79
C ASN A 55 -21.68 4.38 4.37
N LYS A 56 -22.45 3.72 3.48
CA LYS A 56 -22.03 3.46 2.09
C LYS A 56 -21.74 4.75 1.31
N GLN A 57 -22.50 5.84 1.60
CA GLN A 57 -22.31 7.13 0.92
C GLN A 57 -20.99 7.78 1.33
N GLN A 58 -20.64 7.76 2.62
CA GLN A 58 -19.36 8.30 3.11
C GLN A 58 -18.16 7.61 2.49
N LEU A 59 -18.16 6.27 2.45
CA LEU A 59 -17.10 5.50 1.80
C LEU A 59 -17.07 5.72 0.29
N GLY A 60 -18.25 5.85 -0.35
CA GLY A 60 -18.36 6.11 -1.78
C GLY A 60 -17.85 7.50 -2.21
N GLN A 61 -17.79 8.47 -1.29
CA GLN A 61 -17.16 9.79 -1.52
C GLN A 61 -15.63 9.69 -1.53
N ILE A 62 -15.06 8.73 -0.80
CA ILE A 62 -13.62 8.46 -0.79
C ILE A 62 -13.24 7.71 -2.07
N ASP A 63 -13.90 6.57 -2.31
CA ASP A 63 -13.69 5.75 -3.50
C ASP A 63 -14.94 4.92 -3.78
N ARG A 64 -15.38 4.88 -5.04
CA ARG A 64 -16.54 4.10 -5.47
C ARG A 64 -16.30 2.58 -5.36
N HIS A 65 -15.05 2.14 -5.42
CA HIS A 65 -14.63 0.73 -5.38
C HIS A 65 -14.07 0.31 -4.02
N ASN A 66 -14.45 1.01 -2.93
CA ASN A 66 -13.89 0.85 -1.58
C ASN A 66 -14.09 -0.55 -0.93
N GLN A 67 -14.97 -1.39 -1.44
CA GLN A 67 -15.28 -2.73 -0.91
C GLN A 67 -15.69 -2.75 0.58
N GLY A 68 -16.20 -1.62 1.08
CA GLY A 68 -16.66 -1.45 2.47
C GLY A 68 -15.56 -1.13 3.49
N VAL A 69 -14.38 -0.71 3.04
CA VAL A 69 -13.27 -0.37 3.93
C VAL A 69 -12.40 0.75 3.34
N ALA A 70 -11.92 1.65 4.22
CA ALA A 70 -10.95 2.69 3.88
C ALA A 70 -10.02 2.93 5.08
N LEU A 71 -8.72 3.02 4.83
CA LEU A 71 -7.67 3.30 5.80
C LEU A 71 -7.04 4.66 5.52
N GLU A 72 -7.09 5.57 6.49
CA GLU A 72 -6.41 6.87 6.41
C GLU A 72 -4.96 6.73 6.85
N THR A 73 -4.03 7.11 5.97
CA THR A 73 -2.59 7.02 6.19
C THR A 73 -1.87 8.30 5.78
N ASN A 74 -0.57 8.41 6.12
CA ASN A 74 0.32 9.33 5.41
C ASN A 74 0.65 8.81 4.00
N GLU A 75 1.32 9.63 3.20
CA GLU A 75 1.86 9.26 1.89
C GLU A 75 2.82 8.08 1.97
N TYR A 76 3.09 7.46 0.81
CA TYR A 76 4.03 6.36 0.69
C TYR A 76 5.43 6.77 1.16
N PRO A 77 6.06 5.99 2.06
CA PRO A 77 7.38 6.28 2.60
C PRO A 77 8.48 5.80 1.64
N TYR A 78 8.83 6.61 0.65
CA TYR A 78 10.00 6.34 -0.21
C TYR A 78 11.26 6.21 0.64
N VAL A 79 12.19 5.41 0.16
CA VAL A 79 13.50 5.18 0.78
C VAL A 79 14.60 5.75 -0.10
N THR A 80 15.83 5.80 0.43
CA THR A 80 17.01 6.14 -0.38
C THR A 80 17.59 4.90 -1.07
N LEU A 81 18.44 5.11 -2.08
CA LEU A 81 19.16 4.02 -2.71
C LEU A 81 20.12 3.33 -1.72
N GLU A 82 20.70 4.11 -0.82
CA GLU A 82 21.58 3.63 0.24
C GLU A 82 20.86 2.68 1.19
N ASP A 83 19.61 2.98 1.56
CA ASP A 83 18.77 2.10 2.39
C ASP A 83 18.55 0.74 1.70
N MET A 84 18.30 0.75 0.38
CA MET A 84 18.06 -0.47 -0.40
C MET A 84 19.33 -1.32 -0.52
N ILE A 85 20.50 -0.68 -0.74
CA ILE A 85 21.80 -1.36 -0.80
C ILE A 85 22.12 -1.99 0.57
N SER A 86 21.94 -1.23 1.64
CA SER A 86 22.17 -1.71 3.01
C SER A 86 21.27 -2.92 3.31
N PHE A 87 20.00 -2.88 2.92
CA PHE A 87 19.07 -3.98 3.10
C PHE A 87 19.54 -5.27 2.41
N SER A 88 20.02 -5.20 1.15
CA SER A 88 20.53 -6.39 0.46
C SER A 88 21.79 -6.98 1.13
N GLN A 89 22.67 -6.11 1.64
CA GLN A 89 23.84 -6.53 2.39
C GLN A 89 23.50 -7.21 3.71
N GLU A 90 22.49 -6.71 4.43
CA GLU A 90 21.99 -7.33 5.68
C GLU A 90 21.39 -8.73 5.45
N GLN A 91 20.87 -9.00 4.24
CA GLN A 91 20.37 -10.31 3.86
C GLN A 91 21.47 -11.27 3.36
N ASP A 92 22.73 -10.80 3.27
CA ASP A 92 23.87 -11.53 2.66
C ASP A 92 23.55 -12.01 1.22
N GLU A 93 22.84 -11.16 0.48
CA GLU A 93 22.40 -11.43 -0.90
C GLU A 93 22.99 -10.42 -1.88
N ALA A 94 23.20 -10.85 -3.14
CA ALA A 94 23.56 -9.92 -4.22
C ALA A 94 22.42 -8.95 -4.49
N PRO A 95 22.69 -7.63 -4.62
CA PRO A 95 21.65 -6.65 -4.91
C PRO A 95 20.84 -7.00 -6.17
N PHE A 96 19.50 -7.07 -6.01
CA PHE A 96 18.56 -7.29 -7.11
C PHE A 96 17.55 -6.16 -7.11
N PHE A 97 17.75 -5.18 -8.01
CA PHE A 97 16.90 -4.00 -8.14
C PHE A 97 16.18 -3.96 -9.49
N LEU A 98 14.95 -3.45 -9.47
CA LEU A 98 14.18 -3.17 -10.67
C LEU A 98 14.16 -1.66 -10.93
N LEU A 99 14.71 -1.22 -12.08
CA LEU A 99 14.60 0.15 -12.55
C LEU A 99 13.44 0.25 -13.54
N LEU A 100 12.52 1.17 -13.29
CA LEU A 100 11.39 1.48 -14.16
C LEU A 100 11.54 2.90 -14.69
N ASP A 101 11.59 3.05 -16.00
CA ASP A 101 11.65 4.36 -16.65
C ASP A 101 10.34 4.66 -17.38
N LEU A 102 9.83 5.90 -17.21
CA LEU A 102 8.68 6.45 -17.92
C LEU A 102 7.37 5.62 -17.84
N ILE A 103 7.17 4.84 -16.78
CA ILE A 103 5.89 4.18 -16.53
C ILE A 103 4.91 5.25 -15.99
N GLN A 104 3.94 5.66 -16.79
CA GLN A 104 3.00 6.75 -16.46
C GLN A 104 1.65 6.24 -15.93
N ASP A 105 1.22 5.06 -16.37
CA ASP A 105 -0.06 4.50 -15.97
C ASP A 105 0.01 3.78 -14.62
N PRO A 106 -0.82 4.17 -13.62
CA PRO A 106 -0.87 3.54 -12.31
C PRO A 106 -1.18 2.02 -12.34
N GLN A 107 -1.96 1.54 -13.33
CA GLN A 107 -2.29 0.13 -13.46
C GLN A 107 -1.05 -0.67 -13.89
N ASN A 108 -0.28 -0.13 -14.84
CA ASN A 108 0.96 -0.75 -15.30
C ASN A 108 1.99 -0.77 -14.18
N LEU A 109 2.19 0.36 -13.47
CA LEU A 109 3.09 0.41 -12.32
C LEU A 109 2.67 -0.61 -11.26
N GLY A 110 1.39 -0.64 -10.88
CA GLY A 110 0.88 -1.58 -9.88
C GLY A 110 1.11 -3.05 -10.26
N SER A 111 0.91 -3.41 -11.53
CA SER A 111 1.18 -4.76 -12.04
C SER A 111 2.66 -5.13 -11.95
N LEU A 112 3.55 -4.21 -12.31
CA LEU A 112 5.00 -4.42 -12.21
C LEU A 112 5.45 -4.56 -10.76
N LEU A 113 4.94 -3.71 -9.85
CA LEU A 113 5.26 -3.80 -8.42
C LEU A 113 4.77 -5.12 -7.80
N ARG A 114 3.60 -5.61 -8.22
CA ARG A 114 3.13 -6.93 -7.78
C ARG A 114 4.05 -8.06 -8.24
N THR A 115 4.56 -8.00 -9.47
CA THR A 115 5.54 -8.97 -9.98
C THR A 115 6.87 -8.83 -9.25
N ALA A 116 7.34 -7.61 -9.02
CA ALA A 116 8.58 -7.34 -8.29
C ALA A 116 8.56 -7.92 -6.87
N GLU A 117 7.43 -7.78 -6.16
CA GLU A 117 7.27 -8.35 -4.82
C GLU A 117 7.35 -9.89 -4.86
N LEU A 118 6.67 -10.55 -5.81
CA LEU A 118 6.73 -12.00 -5.99
C LEU A 118 8.14 -12.51 -6.35
N MET A 119 8.92 -11.69 -7.04
CA MET A 119 10.31 -12.01 -7.43
C MET A 119 11.31 -11.69 -6.32
N HIS A 120 10.86 -11.19 -5.17
CA HIS A 120 11.69 -10.83 -4.03
C HIS A 120 12.83 -9.87 -4.40
N VAL A 121 12.55 -8.84 -5.23
CA VAL A 121 13.55 -7.80 -5.49
C VAL A 121 13.83 -7.01 -4.21
N HIS A 122 15.08 -6.61 -4.00
CA HIS A 122 15.49 -5.82 -2.84
C HIS A 122 14.95 -4.37 -2.89
N GLY A 123 14.57 -3.92 -4.08
CA GLY A 123 13.94 -2.61 -4.24
C GLY A 123 13.60 -2.27 -5.69
N VAL A 124 12.77 -1.25 -5.83
CA VAL A 124 12.35 -0.69 -7.11
C VAL A 124 12.73 0.78 -7.17
N ILE A 125 13.24 1.22 -8.31
CA ILE A 125 13.62 2.61 -8.53
C ILE A 125 12.72 3.18 -9.61
N ILE A 126 12.06 4.32 -9.32
CA ILE A 126 11.18 5.03 -10.24
C ILE A 126 11.62 6.49 -10.38
N PRO A 127 11.35 7.18 -11.50
CA PRO A 127 11.61 8.61 -11.60
C PRO A 127 10.76 9.42 -10.63
N SER A 128 11.32 10.49 -10.07
CA SER A 128 10.59 11.44 -9.19
C SER A 128 9.61 12.33 -9.96
N SER A 129 9.71 12.40 -11.28
CA SER A 129 8.86 13.19 -12.16
C SER A 129 8.57 12.47 -13.47
N GLN A 130 7.52 12.89 -14.18
CA GLN A 130 7.07 12.33 -15.48
C GLN A 130 6.78 10.82 -15.47
N ALA A 131 6.56 10.25 -14.29
CA ALA A 131 6.21 8.84 -14.07
C ALA A 131 5.12 8.72 -13.01
N ALA A 132 4.39 7.61 -13.01
CA ALA A 132 3.43 7.30 -11.96
C ALA A 132 4.15 7.16 -10.61
N GLN A 133 3.56 7.77 -9.59
CA GLN A 133 4.02 7.71 -8.21
C GLN A 133 3.18 6.69 -7.43
N VAL A 134 3.69 6.19 -6.29
CA VAL A 134 2.96 5.24 -5.45
C VAL A 134 1.82 5.94 -4.72
N THR A 135 0.73 6.12 -5.43
CA THR A 135 -0.54 6.68 -4.96
C THR A 135 -1.50 5.57 -4.50
N PRO A 136 -2.63 5.90 -3.85
CA PRO A 136 -3.68 4.92 -3.55
C PRO A 136 -4.14 4.08 -4.76
N ALA A 137 -4.13 4.67 -5.97
CA ALA A 137 -4.45 3.95 -7.20
C ALA A 137 -3.42 2.83 -7.51
N VAL A 138 -2.12 3.10 -7.31
CA VAL A 138 -1.05 2.10 -7.47
C VAL A 138 -1.13 1.03 -6.38
N VAL A 139 -1.41 1.41 -5.13
CA VAL A 139 -1.62 0.45 -4.03
C VAL A 139 -2.80 -0.48 -4.34
N SER A 140 -3.89 0.08 -4.88
CA SER A 140 -5.05 -0.71 -5.33
C SER A 140 -4.69 -1.65 -6.49
N ALA A 141 -4.03 -1.14 -7.53
CA ALA A 141 -3.63 -1.90 -8.71
C ALA A 141 -2.65 -3.05 -8.38
N SER A 142 -1.73 -2.83 -7.43
CA SER A 142 -0.83 -3.87 -6.93
C SER A 142 -1.48 -4.82 -5.92
N SER A 143 -2.76 -4.61 -5.56
CA SER A 143 -3.45 -5.31 -4.46
C SER A 143 -2.73 -5.20 -3.12
N GLY A 144 -1.99 -4.10 -2.91
CA GLY A 144 -1.20 -3.83 -1.71
C GLY A 144 0.25 -4.33 -1.75
N ALA A 145 0.70 -5.02 -2.81
CA ALA A 145 2.07 -5.53 -2.92
C ALA A 145 3.12 -4.41 -2.83
N SER A 146 2.81 -3.21 -3.35
CA SER A 146 3.68 -2.03 -3.22
C SER A 146 4.07 -1.69 -1.79
N GLU A 147 3.24 -2.03 -0.81
CA GLU A 147 3.49 -1.72 0.61
C GLU A 147 4.62 -2.57 1.23
N HIS A 148 4.94 -3.71 0.60
CA HIS A 148 6.02 -4.60 1.03
C HIS A 148 7.36 -4.32 0.32
N LEU A 149 7.36 -3.46 -0.68
CA LEU A 149 8.56 -3.11 -1.45
C LEU A 149 9.27 -1.88 -0.88
N MET A 150 10.58 -1.86 -0.97
CA MET A 150 11.36 -0.64 -0.85
C MET A 150 11.35 0.06 -2.21
N ILE A 151 10.88 1.31 -2.26
CA ILE A 151 10.83 2.07 -3.51
C ILE A 151 11.58 3.38 -3.31
N ALA A 152 12.56 3.65 -4.17
CA ALA A 152 13.33 4.90 -4.23
C ALA A 152 12.91 5.73 -5.45
N GLN A 153 13.20 7.05 -5.37
CA GLN A 153 12.98 8.00 -6.46
C GLN A 153 14.29 8.62 -6.92
#